data_60feeb84d9b4cb3dd51fa539d1a77e00
#
_entry.id   60feeb84d9b4cb3dd51fa539d1a77e00
#
_cell.length_a   1.000
_cell.length_b   1.000
_cell.length_c   1.000
_cell.angle_alpha   90.00
_cell.angle_beta   90.00
_cell.angle_gamma   90.00
#
_symmetry.space_group_name_H-M   'P 1'
#
loop_
_entity.id
_entity.type
_entity.pdbx_description
1 polymer ?
#
loop_
_entity_poly.entity_id
_entity_poly.type
_entity_poly.pdbx_seq_one_letter_code
_entity_poly.pdbx_strand_id
1 'polypeptide(L)'
;VIALLGQYLDFIPMEDSKDKPVTPTTINNYVRLKVMPAPEKRKYYRVHIAFLIMIFTLKQGISINGLQQLLPSTANEEEIKSFYTGYIAQLQEVGNFYTAQTRAAVQGILDPQAADDGAVENVIIQSILQSGFSRIMAEKLLHLQNADPERVMELEKVSDSRGRHPLVQIPEKED
;
A
#
# COMPACT_ATOMS: atom_id res chain seq x y z
N VAL A 1 11.70 -20.57 -0.45
CA VAL A 1 10.78 -19.44 -0.21
C VAL A 1 11.55 -18.12 -0.24
N ILE A 2 12.52 -17.88 0.67
CA ILE A 2 13.22 -16.58 0.80
C ILE A 2 13.91 -16.16 -0.50
N ALA A 3 14.67 -17.06 -1.16
CA ALA A 3 15.34 -16.77 -2.43
C ALA A 3 14.32 -16.45 -3.56
N LEU A 4 13.19 -17.15 -3.58
CA LEU A 4 12.13 -16.91 -4.56
C LEU A 4 11.48 -15.53 -4.35
N LEU A 5 11.19 -15.17 -3.10
CA LEU A 5 10.62 -13.85 -2.78
C LEU A 5 11.57 -12.71 -3.13
N GLY A 6 12.88 -12.87 -2.97
CA GLY A 6 13.86 -11.89 -3.41
C GLY A 6 13.79 -11.57 -4.91
N GLN A 7 13.46 -12.55 -5.76
CA GLN A 7 13.27 -12.32 -7.19
C GLN A 7 11.97 -11.59 -7.52
N TYR A 8 10.88 -11.87 -6.79
CA TYR A 8 9.57 -11.23 -7.04
C TYR A 8 9.42 -9.84 -6.40
N LEU A 9 10.23 -9.53 -5.38
CA LEU A 9 10.14 -8.29 -4.61
C LEU A 9 11.31 -7.34 -4.85
N ASP A 10 12.11 -7.59 -5.91
CA ASP A 10 13.30 -6.81 -6.26
C ASP A 10 12.98 -5.32 -6.53
N PHE A 11 11.75 -5.02 -6.96
CA PHE A 11 11.28 -3.65 -7.21
C PHE A 11 10.94 -2.85 -5.95
N ILE A 12 10.88 -3.49 -4.77
CA ILE A 12 10.60 -2.79 -3.51
C ILE A 12 11.93 -2.29 -2.93
N PRO A 13 12.15 -0.97 -2.82
CA PRO A 13 13.35 -0.43 -2.20
C PRO A 13 13.39 -0.88 -0.75
N MET A 14 14.48 -1.53 -0.37
CA MET A 14 14.72 -1.96 0.99
C MET A 14 15.65 -0.95 1.62
N GLU A 15 15.12 -0.21 2.58
CA GLU A 15 15.96 0.63 3.42
C GLU A 15 16.96 -0.25 4.16
N ASP A 16 18.24 0.09 4.01
CA ASP A 16 19.41 -0.51 4.64
C ASP A 16 19.66 -2.01 4.42
N SER A 17 20.61 -2.23 3.57
CA SER A 17 21.15 -3.49 3.05
C SER A 17 21.71 -4.49 4.07
N LYS A 18 21.49 -4.34 5.37
CA LYS A 18 21.95 -5.28 6.40
C LYS A 18 20.90 -6.29 6.83
N ASP A 19 19.63 -5.99 6.68
CA ASP A 19 18.56 -6.91 7.04
C ASP A 19 17.95 -7.53 5.78
N LYS A 20 18.13 -8.86 5.64
CA LYS A 20 17.38 -9.60 4.63
C LYS A 20 15.90 -9.33 4.86
N PRO A 21 15.17 -8.82 3.85
CA PRO A 21 13.80 -8.34 4.01
C PRO A 21 12.85 -9.44 4.47
N VAL A 22 13.22 -10.67 4.22
CA VAL A 22 12.44 -11.87 4.56
C VAL A 22 13.31 -12.80 5.36
N THR A 23 13.06 -12.87 6.66
CA THR A 23 13.69 -13.85 7.55
C THR A 23 12.66 -14.93 7.93
N PRO A 24 13.11 -16.13 8.35
CA PRO A 24 12.20 -17.13 8.92
C PRO A 24 11.39 -16.58 10.09
N THR A 25 11.98 -15.72 10.90
CA THR A 25 11.33 -15.06 12.04
C THR A 25 10.20 -14.14 11.58
N THR A 26 10.41 -13.37 10.50
CA THR A 26 9.38 -12.50 9.91
C THR A 26 8.18 -13.32 9.43
N ILE A 27 8.43 -14.42 8.72
CA ILE A 27 7.36 -15.31 8.23
C ILE A 27 6.59 -15.93 9.39
N ASN A 28 7.29 -16.45 10.40
CA ASN A 28 6.67 -17.01 11.60
C ASN A 28 5.80 -15.98 12.34
N ASN A 29 6.23 -14.72 12.37
CA ASN A 29 5.45 -13.64 12.96
C ASN A 29 4.12 -13.40 12.20
N TYR A 30 4.12 -13.43 10.86
CA TYR A 30 2.89 -13.30 10.08
C TYR A 30 1.92 -14.46 10.29
N VAL A 31 2.43 -15.68 10.44
CA VAL A 31 1.62 -16.85 10.83
C VAL A 31 1.01 -16.66 12.21
N ARG A 32 1.82 -16.26 13.19
CA ARG A 32 1.37 -16.01 14.58
C ARG A 32 0.31 -14.93 14.66
N LEU A 33 0.45 -13.88 13.86
CA LEU A 33 -0.49 -12.77 13.75
C LEU A 33 -1.70 -13.11 12.86
N LYS A 34 -1.82 -14.33 12.36
CA LYS A 34 -2.92 -14.77 11.47
C LYS A 34 -3.12 -13.91 10.22
N VAL A 35 -2.05 -13.26 9.73
CA VAL A 35 -2.06 -12.51 8.47
C VAL A 35 -1.93 -13.46 7.28
N MET A 36 -1.41 -14.66 7.50
CA MET A 36 -1.31 -15.75 6.52
C MET A 36 -1.61 -17.10 7.16
N PRO A 37 -2.02 -18.12 6.36
CA PRO A 37 -2.20 -19.47 6.84
C PRO A 37 -0.92 -20.08 7.42
N ALA A 38 -1.07 -21.01 8.37
CA ALA A 38 0.06 -21.78 8.89
C ALA A 38 0.58 -22.78 7.85
N PRO A 39 1.90 -23.03 7.80
CA PRO A 39 2.46 -24.05 6.91
C PRO A 39 1.99 -25.45 7.33
N GLU A 40 1.63 -26.27 6.36
CA GLU A 40 1.25 -27.66 6.61
C GLU A 40 2.49 -28.54 6.72
N LYS A 41 2.59 -29.33 7.79
CA LYS A 41 3.71 -30.24 8.05
C LYS A 41 5.09 -29.56 7.84
N ARG A 42 5.22 -28.29 8.23
CA ARG A 42 6.42 -27.42 8.05
C ARG A 42 6.79 -27.16 6.58
N LYS A 43 5.84 -27.34 5.65
CA LYS A 43 6.05 -27.05 4.23
C LYS A 43 5.22 -25.84 3.80
N TYR A 44 5.83 -25.00 2.98
CA TYR A 44 5.18 -23.85 2.36
C TYR A 44 4.75 -24.20 0.93
N TYR A 45 3.49 -23.98 0.63
CA TYR A 45 2.86 -24.24 -0.67
C TYR A 45 2.67 -22.92 -1.44
N ARG A 46 2.12 -22.97 -2.65
CA ARG A 46 1.87 -21.81 -3.51
C ARG A 46 1.03 -20.74 -2.80
N VAL A 47 0.03 -21.14 -2.04
CA VAL A 47 -0.83 -20.25 -1.24
C VAL A 47 0.00 -19.39 -0.29
N HIS A 48 0.97 -19.95 0.41
CA HIS A 48 1.82 -19.22 1.33
C HIS A 48 2.72 -18.21 0.61
N ILE A 49 3.20 -18.56 -0.59
CA ILE A 49 3.98 -17.63 -1.43
C ILE A 49 3.11 -16.47 -1.87
N ALA A 50 1.87 -16.72 -2.31
CA ALA A 50 0.89 -15.68 -2.66
C ALA A 50 0.66 -14.71 -1.50
N PHE A 51 0.41 -15.22 -0.29
CA PHE A 51 0.27 -14.39 0.91
C PHE A 51 1.52 -13.55 1.19
N LEU A 52 2.70 -14.13 1.09
CA LEU A 52 3.94 -13.39 1.33
C LEU A 52 4.14 -12.26 0.31
N ILE A 53 3.85 -12.50 -0.97
CA ILE A 53 3.89 -11.45 -1.99
C ILE A 53 2.92 -10.33 -1.63
N MET A 54 1.65 -10.64 -1.34
CA MET A 54 0.65 -9.65 -0.94
C MET A 54 1.05 -8.87 0.32
N ILE A 55 1.55 -9.56 1.35
CA ILE A 55 1.98 -8.93 2.60
C ILE A 55 3.12 -7.96 2.35
N PHE A 56 4.17 -8.36 1.62
CA PHE A 56 5.35 -7.51 1.41
C PHE A 56 5.07 -6.29 0.56
N THR A 57 4.15 -6.36 -0.39
CA THR A 57 3.75 -5.21 -1.20
C THR A 57 2.78 -4.30 -0.43
N LEU A 58 1.73 -4.86 0.16
CA LEU A 58 0.68 -4.07 0.81
C LEU A 58 1.11 -3.43 2.12
N LYS A 59 2.06 -4.04 2.86
CA LYS A 59 2.60 -3.45 4.11
C LYS A 59 3.30 -2.10 3.91
N GLN A 60 3.63 -1.73 2.67
CA GLN A 60 4.18 -0.41 2.37
C GLN A 60 3.14 0.70 2.58
N GLY A 61 1.87 0.38 2.38
CA GLY A 61 0.77 1.35 2.47
C GLY A 61 -0.19 1.12 3.65
N ILE A 62 -0.10 -0.01 4.38
CA ILE A 62 -1.08 -0.34 5.41
C ILE A 62 -0.43 -1.04 6.60
N SER A 63 -1.03 -0.88 7.79
CA SER A 63 -0.57 -1.54 9.02
C SER A 63 -0.81 -3.06 9.00
N ILE A 64 -0.11 -3.79 9.89
CA ILE A 64 -0.34 -5.24 10.04
C ILE A 64 -1.78 -5.55 10.45
N ASN A 65 -2.41 -4.71 11.28
CA ASN A 65 -3.83 -4.86 11.64
C ASN A 65 -4.73 -4.66 10.41
N GLY A 66 -4.40 -3.72 9.53
CA GLY A 66 -5.10 -3.54 8.27
C GLY A 66 -4.95 -4.75 7.34
N LEU A 67 -3.75 -5.34 7.27
CA LEU A 67 -3.53 -6.58 6.51
C LEU A 67 -4.36 -7.75 7.05
N GLN A 68 -4.51 -7.89 8.37
CA GLN A 68 -5.36 -8.91 8.97
C GLN A 68 -6.83 -8.77 8.58
N GLN A 69 -7.31 -7.54 8.42
CA GLN A 69 -8.69 -7.26 8.02
C GLN A 69 -8.91 -7.47 6.51
N LEU A 70 -7.90 -7.17 5.71
CA LEU A 70 -7.98 -7.21 4.26
C LEU A 70 -7.76 -8.61 3.68
N LEU A 71 -6.78 -9.37 4.20
CA LEU A 71 -6.36 -10.62 3.60
C LEU A 71 -7.25 -11.80 4.04
N PRO A 72 -7.69 -12.66 3.11
CA PRO A 72 -8.57 -13.79 3.39
C PRO A 72 -7.81 -15.00 3.98
N SER A 73 -7.14 -14.82 5.11
CA SER A 73 -6.23 -15.82 5.70
C SER A 73 -6.94 -17.09 6.22
N THR A 74 -8.26 -17.04 6.39
CA THR A 74 -9.11 -18.16 6.85
C THR A 74 -10.04 -18.71 5.77
N ALA A 75 -9.99 -18.15 4.55
CA ALA A 75 -10.82 -18.56 3.43
C ALA A 75 -10.36 -19.91 2.85
N ASN A 76 -11.21 -20.53 2.04
CA ASN A 76 -10.84 -21.73 1.31
C ASN A 76 -9.87 -21.41 0.14
N GLU A 77 -9.30 -22.45 -0.47
CA GLU A 77 -8.27 -22.29 -1.51
C GLU A 77 -8.80 -21.58 -2.76
N GLU A 78 -10.05 -21.78 -3.14
CA GLU A 78 -10.66 -21.12 -4.31
C GLU A 78 -10.85 -19.62 -4.07
N GLU A 79 -11.33 -19.25 -2.91
CA GLU A 79 -11.47 -17.85 -2.50
C GLU A 79 -10.12 -17.14 -2.45
N ILE A 80 -9.11 -17.77 -1.88
CA ILE A 80 -7.74 -17.24 -1.85
C ILE A 80 -7.20 -17.05 -3.27
N LYS A 81 -7.39 -18.01 -4.14
CA LYS A 81 -6.98 -17.95 -5.54
C LYS A 81 -7.67 -16.81 -6.28
N SER A 82 -8.97 -16.67 -6.11
CA SER A 82 -9.76 -15.58 -6.71
C SER A 82 -9.27 -14.21 -6.22
N PHE A 83 -9.08 -14.06 -4.91
CA PHE A 83 -8.56 -12.84 -4.30
C PHE A 83 -7.16 -12.49 -4.85
N TYR A 84 -6.25 -13.47 -4.89
CA TYR A 84 -4.90 -13.28 -5.41
C TYR A 84 -4.90 -12.91 -6.90
N THR A 85 -5.78 -13.49 -7.71
CA THR A 85 -5.91 -13.14 -9.13
C THR A 85 -6.34 -11.69 -9.31
N GLY A 86 -7.34 -11.23 -8.54
CA GLY A 86 -7.76 -9.84 -8.53
C GLY A 86 -6.65 -8.90 -8.06
N TYR A 87 -5.94 -9.28 -7.00
CA TYR A 87 -4.79 -8.53 -6.51
C TYR A 87 -3.68 -8.35 -7.56
N ILE A 88 -3.33 -9.41 -8.31
CA ILE A 88 -2.31 -9.32 -9.37
C ILE A 88 -2.77 -8.39 -10.49
N ALA A 89 -4.04 -8.43 -10.88
CA ALA A 89 -4.59 -7.50 -11.88
C ALA A 89 -4.45 -6.04 -11.43
N GLN A 90 -4.83 -5.73 -10.19
CA GLN A 90 -4.67 -4.41 -9.59
C GLN A 90 -3.20 -3.99 -9.48
N LEU A 91 -2.32 -4.89 -9.07
CA LEU A 91 -0.87 -4.62 -8.98
C LEU A 91 -0.30 -4.23 -10.34
N GLN A 92 -0.70 -4.92 -11.41
CA GLN A 92 -0.26 -4.61 -12.77
C GLN A 92 -0.79 -3.25 -13.25
N GLU A 93 -2.06 -2.97 -13.02
CA GLU A 93 -2.69 -1.70 -13.41
C GLU A 93 -2.02 -0.51 -12.72
N VAL A 94 -1.90 -0.58 -11.39
CA VAL A 94 -1.23 0.46 -10.59
C VAL A 94 0.24 0.59 -10.97
N GLY A 95 0.96 -0.52 -11.17
CA GLY A 95 2.35 -0.52 -11.60
C GLY A 95 2.55 0.17 -12.96
N ASN A 96 1.69 -0.12 -13.94
CA ASN A 96 1.71 0.53 -15.25
C ASN A 96 1.46 2.05 -15.14
N PHE A 97 0.47 2.44 -14.32
CA PHE A 97 0.16 3.85 -14.08
C PHE A 97 1.36 4.60 -13.49
N TYR A 98 1.97 4.07 -12.41
CA TYR A 98 3.13 4.71 -11.80
C TYR A 98 4.37 4.71 -12.70
N THR A 99 4.57 3.67 -13.51
CA THR A 99 5.65 3.64 -14.51
C THR A 99 5.48 4.75 -15.54
N ALA A 100 4.27 4.98 -16.02
CA ALA A 100 3.97 6.05 -16.97
C ALA A 100 4.18 7.44 -16.34
N GLN A 101 3.72 7.64 -15.10
CA GLN A 101 3.93 8.90 -14.36
C GLN A 101 5.41 9.18 -14.11
N THR A 102 6.17 8.19 -13.64
CA THR A 102 7.61 8.32 -13.41
C THR A 102 8.34 8.70 -14.69
N ARG A 103 8.01 8.05 -15.81
CA ARG A 103 8.61 8.38 -17.11
C ARG A 103 8.32 9.81 -17.54
N ALA A 104 7.08 10.28 -17.36
CA ALA A 104 6.68 11.64 -17.69
C ALA A 104 7.43 12.67 -16.81
N ALA A 105 7.54 12.41 -15.50
CA ALA A 105 8.26 13.25 -14.57
C ALA A 105 9.77 13.35 -14.92
N VAL A 106 10.40 12.22 -15.21
CA VAL A 106 11.83 12.17 -15.58
C VAL A 106 12.09 12.90 -16.91
N GLN A 107 11.20 12.79 -17.88
CA GLN A 107 11.33 13.53 -19.15
C GLN A 107 11.28 15.05 -18.93
N GLY A 108 10.38 15.54 -18.08
CA GLY A 108 10.30 16.96 -17.74
C GLY A 108 11.55 17.47 -17.00
N ILE A 109 12.15 16.66 -16.14
CA ILE A 109 13.37 17.00 -15.39
C ILE A 109 14.61 17.00 -16.31
N LEU A 110 14.67 16.09 -17.29
CA LEU A 110 15.80 15.94 -18.20
C LEU A 110 15.76 16.90 -19.41
N ASP A 111 14.70 17.67 -19.58
CA ASP A 111 14.60 18.67 -20.66
C ASP A 111 15.41 19.91 -20.27
N PRO A 112 16.54 20.20 -20.97
CA PRO A 112 17.39 21.36 -20.64
C PRO A 112 16.69 22.71 -20.85
N GLN A 113 15.58 22.74 -21.60
CA GLN A 113 14.82 23.96 -21.89
C GLN A 113 13.67 24.18 -20.88
N ALA A 114 13.27 23.13 -20.15
CA ALA A 114 12.21 23.14 -19.14
C ALA A 114 12.74 23.07 -17.71
N ALA A 115 14.06 23.03 -17.50
CA ALA A 115 14.66 22.88 -16.18
C ALA A 115 14.36 24.10 -15.30
N ASP A 116 13.34 23.98 -14.49
CA ASP A 116 13.06 24.83 -13.34
C ASP A 116 13.84 24.28 -12.14
N ASP A 117 14.57 25.14 -11.41
CA ASP A 117 15.40 24.76 -10.26
C ASP A 117 14.61 24.05 -9.13
N GLY A 118 13.28 24.13 -9.14
CA GLY A 118 12.38 23.45 -8.19
C GLY A 118 11.62 22.23 -8.74
N ALA A 119 11.84 21.85 -9.99
CA ALA A 119 11.03 20.80 -10.63
C ALA A 119 11.17 19.42 -9.94
N VAL A 120 12.37 19.08 -9.50
CA VAL A 120 12.65 17.81 -8.80
C VAL A 120 11.98 17.77 -7.43
N GLU A 121 12.15 18.83 -6.63
CA GLU A 121 11.52 18.96 -5.32
C GLU A 121 10.01 18.91 -5.40
N ASN A 122 9.41 19.56 -6.39
CA ASN A 122 7.96 19.52 -6.59
C ASN A 122 7.46 18.11 -6.88
N VAL A 123 8.14 17.33 -7.72
CA VAL A 123 7.79 15.92 -8.00
C VAL A 123 7.93 15.06 -6.76
N ILE A 124 8.99 15.27 -5.96
CA ILE A 124 9.19 14.55 -4.69
C ILE A 124 8.06 14.86 -3.71
N ILE A 125 7.76 16.15 -3.48
CA ILE A 125 6.70 16.58 -2.56
C ILE A 125 5.35 16.01 -3.01
N GLN A 126 5.01 16.12 -4.29
CA GLN A 126 3.79 15.59 -4.86
C GLN A 126 3.67 14.07 -4.61
N SER A 127 4.74 13.32 -4.85
CA SER A 127 4.76 11.87 -4.66
C SER A 127 4.54 11.48 -3.18
N ILE A 128 5.17 12.21 -2.25
CA ILE A 128 5.00 11.99 -0.80
C ILE A 128 3.57 12.28 -0.37
N LEU A 129 3.01 13.42 -0.80
CA LEU A 129 1.64 13.81 -0.48
C LEU A 129 0.64 12.80 -1.03
N GLN A 130 0.79 12.37 -2.29
CA GLN A 130 -0.07 11.37 -2.92
C GLN A 130 -0.05 10.03 -2.17
N SER A 131 1.14 9.58 -1.78
CA SER A 131 1.31 8.36 -0.97
C SER A 131 0.60 8.49 0.39
N GLY A 132 0.77 9.63 1.08
CA GLY A 132 0.14 9.91 2.36
C GLY A 132 -1.39 9.90 2.29
N PHE A 133 -1.96 10.60 1.32
CA PHE A 133 -3.42 10.63 1.12
C PHE A 133 -3.97 9.25 0.72
N SER A 134 -3.29 8.52 -0.15
CA SER A 134 -3.69 7.16 -0.55
C SER A 134 -3.72 6.22 0.65
N ARG A 135 -2.74 6.30 1.54
CA ARG A 135 -2.70 5.53 2.79
C ARG A 135 -3.87 5.88 3.71
N ILE A 136 -4.12 7.17 3.95
CA ILE A 136 -5.24 7.63 4.79
C ILE A 136 -6.57 7.13 4.23
N MET A 137 -6.75 7.20 2.91
CA MET A 137 -7.95 6.70 2.24
C MET A 137 -8.11 5.19 2.45
N ALA A 138 -7.05 4.41 2.25
CA ALA A 138 -7.09 2.96 2.44
C ALA A 138 -7.46 2.59 3.88
N GLU A 139 -6.88 3.24 4.89
CA GLU A 139 -7.22 3.03 6.29
C GLU A 139 -8.68 3.37 6.61
N LYS A 140 -9.19 4.49 6.08
CA LYS A 140 -10.61 4.86 6.23
C LYS A 140 -11.55 3.85 5.59
N LEU A 141 -11.26 3.38 4.36
CA LEU A 141 -12.08 2.39 3.67
C LEU A 141 -12.10 1.05 4.42
N LEU A 142 -11.00 0.63 5.01
CA LEU A 142 -10.97 -0.57 5.87
C LEU A 142 -11.84 -0.43 7.11
N HIS A 143 -11.84 0.74 7.73
CA HIS A 143 -12.74 1.01 8.86
C HIS A 143 -14.21 0.98 8.43
N LEU A 144 -14.53 1.51 7.25
CA LEU A 144 -15.89 1.51 6.71
C LEU A 144 -16.37 0.10 6.33
N GLN A 145 -15.51 -0.74 5.78
CA GLN A 145 -15.84 -2.12 5.43
C GLN A 145 -16.31 -2.94 6.63
N ASN A 146 -15.79 -2.64 7.82
CA ASN A 146 -16.12 -3.32 9.08
C ASN A 146 -17.08 -2.52 9.97
N ALA A 147 -17.59 -1.38 9.52
CA ALA A 147 -18.50 -0.52 10.27
C ALA A 147 -19.96 -0.88 9.99
N ASP A 148 -20.78 -0.74 11.02
CA ASP A 148 -22.23 -0.81 10.88
C ASP A 148 -22.72 0.27 9.89
N PRO A 149 -23.55 -0.05 8.88
CA PRO A 149 -24.07 0.89 7.91
C PRO A 149 -24.75 2.13 8.52
N GLU A 150 -25.42 1.97 9.67
CA GLU A 150 -26.06 3.09 10.40
C GLU A 150 -25.01 4.11 10.90
N ARG A 151 -23.86 3.65 11.33
CA ARG A 151 -22.76 4.48 11.83
C ARG A 151 -22.06 5.26 10.72
N VAL A 152 -22.02 4.69 9.51
CA VAL A 152 -21.49 5.36 8.31
C VAL A 152 -22.33 6.55 7.92
N MET A 153 -23.68 6.41 7.96
CA MET A 153 -24.63 7.49 7.65
C MET A 153 -24.58 8.64 8.69
N GLU A 154 -24.27 8.35 9.96
CA GLU A 154 -24.05 9.39 10.96
C GLU A 154 -22.78 10.21 10.70
N LEU A 155 -21.70 9.56 10.25
CA LEU A 155 -20.43 10.21 9.90
C LEU A 155 -20.57 11.14 8.68
N GLU A 156 -21.37 10.78 7.70
CA GLU A 156 -21.69 11.64 6.55
C GLU A 156 -22.44 12.92 6.99
N LYS A 157 -23.41 12.81 7.88
CA LYS A 157 -24.15 13.97 8.42
C LYS A 157 -23.25 14.94 9.20
N VAL A 158 -22.25 14.43 9.91
CA VAL A 158 -21.27 15.25 10.65
C VAL A 158 -20.27 15.92 9.71
N SER A 159 -19.91 15.27 8.59
CA SER A 159 -19.02 15.82 7.57
C SER A 159 -19.65 17.02 6.85
N ASP A 160 -20.93 16.93 6.53
CA ASP A 160 -21.67 17.99 5.80
C ASP A 160 -21.89 19.26 6.66
N SER A 161 -21.91 19.11 7.99
CA SER A 161 -22.08 20.23 8.93
C SER A 161 -20.80 21.04 9.21
N ARG A 162 -19.61 20.54 8.82
CA ARG A 162 -18.31 21.18 9.04
C ARG A 162 -17.72 21.79 7.76
N GLY A 163 -18.53 22.40 6.93
CA GLY A 163 -18.08 23.08 5.73
C GLY A 163 -16.99 24.10 5.99
N ARG A 164 -15.76 23.75 5.67
CA ARG A 164 -14.46 24.40 5.46
C ARG A 164 -13.36 23.75 6.28
N HIS A 165 -12.46 23.10 5.58
CA HIS A 165 -11.27 22.49 6.20
C HIS A 165 -10.30 23.60 6.62
N PRO A 166 -9.79 23.62 7.88
CA PRO A 166 -8.91 24.68 8.37
C PRO A 166 -7.56 24.80 7.65
N LEU A 167 -7.18 23.83 6.82
CA LEU A 167 -5.90 23.79 6.10
C LEU A 167 -5.86 24.70 4.83
N VAL A 168 -6.97 25.37 4.49
CA VAL A 168 -7.05 26.21 3.27
C VAL A 168 -6.88 27.71 3.55
N GLN A 169 -6.71 28.11 4.80
CA GLN A 169 -6.42 29.51 5.14
C GLN A 169 -4.91 29.67 5.39
N ILE A 170 -4.17 30.02 4.33
CA ILE A 170 -2.84 30.63 4.48
C ILE A 170 -3.10 32.05 4.98
N PRO A 171 -2.59 32.47 6.15
CA PRO A 171 -2.72 33.85 6.57
C PRO A 171 -2.00 34.74 5.55
N GLU A 172 -2.74 35.65 4.92
CA GLU A 172 -2.13 36.71 4.14
C GLU A 172 -1.18 37.49 5.06
N LYS A 173 0.06 37.68 4.65
CA LYS A 173 0.98 38.57 5.34
C LYS A 173 0.41 39.97 5.27
N GLU A 174 0.05 40.52 6.41
CA GLU A 174 -0.12 41.97 6.55
C GLU A 174 1.25 42.61 6.34
N ASP A 175 1.37 43.46 5.30
CA ASP A 175 2.50 44.34 5.04
C ASP A 175 2.59 45.48 6.08
#